data_564a55bdceb2ff719bb284beda1c0984
#
_entry.id   564a55bdceb2ff719bb284beda1c0984
#
_cell.length_a   1.000
_cell.length_b   1.000
_cell.length_c   1.000
_cell.angle_alpha   90.00
_cell.angle_beta   90.00
_cell.angle_gamma   90.00
#
_symmetry.space_group_name_H-M   'P 1'
#
loop_
_entity.id
_entity.type
_entity.pdbx_description
1 polymer ?
#
loop_
_entity_poly.entity_id
_entity_poly.type
_entity_poly.pdbx_seq_one_letter_code
_entity_poly.pdbx_strand_id
1 'polypeptide(L)'
;MAVELRRANPSDVDFLVGLVADDDVRPFLGPRTAATREDVLEEIERSLAEPDAFGRFVIEVDGEPAGALGFRVQSERNGIARLEKLAVAPRFRGRRLADDAARLFQRLLLEELGFHRLEMEVYGFNERACAHAERSGFIREGRKRKAHRKDGEWVDSILYAILAEDLVSEDG
;
A
#
# COMPACT_ATOMS: atom_id res chain seq x y z
N MET A 1 -1.81 -15.54 15.33
CA MET A 1 -1.64 -15.31 13.89
C MET A 1 -0.53 -14.28 13.70
N ALA A 2 0.60 -14.73 13.17
CA ALA A 2 1.76 -13.86 12.96
C ALA A 2 1.67 -13.19 11.58
N VAL A 3 1.65 -11.86 11.57
CA VAL A 3 1.68 -11.04 10.35
C VAL A 3 3.09 -10.47 10.19
N GLU A 4 3.69 -10.69 9.06
CA GLU A 4 5.03 -10.22 8.74
C GLU A 4 5.03 -9.50 7.40
N LEU A 5 5.96 -8.55 7.25
CA LEU A 5 6.25 -7.89 6.00
C LEU A 5 7.66 -8.24 5.55
N ARG A 6 7.80 -8.59 4.29
CA ARG A 6 9.12 -8.75 3.68
C ARG A 6 9.12 -8.16 2.28
N ARG A 7 10.28 -7.74 1.80
CA ARG A 7 10.43 -7.33 0.41
C ARG A 7 10.11 -8.51 -0.51
N ALA A 8 9.42 -8.21 -1.59
CA ALA A 8 9.17 -9.20 -2.62
C ALA A 8 10.48 -9.62 -3.30
N ASN A 9 10.55 -10.87 -3.68
CA ASN A 9 11.65 -11.42 -4.46
C ASN A 9 11.09 -12.10 -5.72
N PRO A 10 11.94 -12.51 -6.69
CA PRO A 10 11.45 -13.08 -7.95
C PRO A 10 10.53 -14.31 -7.80
N SER A 11 10.63 -15.05 -6.70
CA SER A 11 9.74 -16.19 -6.46
C SER A 11 8.29 -15.79 -6.13
N ASP A 12 8.04 -14.51 -5.84
CA ASP A 12 6.70 -13.98 -5.53
C ASP A 12 5.92 -13.57 -6.77
N VAL A 13 6.52 -13.62 -7.96
CA VAL A 13 5.89 -13.07 -9.16
C VAL A 13 4.52 -13.69 -9.47
N ASP A 14 4.38 -14.99 -9.31
CA ASP A 14 3.11 -15.69 -9.63
C ASP A 14 2.01 -15.28 -8.62
N PHE A 15 2.35 -15.17 -7.35
CA PHE A 15 1.43 -14.69 -6.33
C PHE A 15 0.98 -13.26 -6.61
N LEU A 16 1.90 -12.36 -6.93
CA LEU A 16 1.61 -10.94 -7.18
C LEU A 16 0.77 -10.75 -8.45
N VAL A 17 1.09 -11.47 -9.52
CA VAL A 17 0.29 -11.45 -10.75
C VAL A 17 -1.13 -11.96 -10.49
N GLY A 18 -1.26 -13.06 -9.77
CA GLY A 18 -2.56 -13.63 -9.39
C GLY A 18 -3.38 -12.68 -8.52
N LEU A 19 -2.73 -12.00 -7.59
CA LEU A 19 -3.40 -11.05 -6.69
C LEU A 19 -4.01 -9.87 -7.45
N VAL A 20 -3.28 -9.26 -8.37
CA VAL A 20 -3.79 -8.11 -9.15
C VAL A 20 -4.80 -8.52 -10.23
N ALA A 21 -4.81 -9.77 -10.65
CA ALA A 21 -5.76 -10.32 -11.61
C ALA A 21 -7.09 -10.75 -10.96
N ASP A 22 -7.12 -10.88 -9.64
CA ASP A 22 -8.32 -11.30 -8.91
C ASP A 22 -9.46 -10.31 -9.10
N ASP A 23 -10.67 -10.80 -9.40
CA ASP A 23 -11.84 -9.98 -9.70
C ASP A 23 -12.32 -9.15 -8.50
N ASP A 24 -12.01 -9.57 -7.27
CA ASP A 24 -12.35 -8.83 -6.05
C ASP A 24 -11.26 -7.81 -5.64
N VAL A 25 -10.12 -7.83 -6.31
CA VAL A 25 -8.98 -6.94 -6.04
C VAL A 25 -8.83 -5.89 -7.15
N ARG A 26 -8.82 -6.31 -8.41
CA ARG A 26 -8.57 -5.47 -9.58
C ARG A 26 -9.38 -4.18 -9.64
N PRO A 27 -10.70 -4.15 -9.33
CA PRO A 27 -11.50 -2.93 -9.46
C PRO A 27 -11.02 -1.77 -8.57
N PHE A 28 -10.28 -2.07 -7.51
CA PHE A 28 -9.83 -1.08 -6.52
C PHE A 28 -8.38 -0.64 -6.73
N LEU A 29 -7.67 -1.25 -7.67
CA LEU A 29 -6.28 -0.91 -7.97
C LEU A 29 -6.20 0.29 -8.92
N GLY A 30 -5.12 1.06 -8.76
CA GLY A 30 -4.86 2.20 -9.63
C GLY A 30 -4.50 1.79 -11.06
N PRO A 31 -4.58 2.73 -12.01
CA PRO A 31 -4.38 2.44 -13.44
C PRO A 31 -2.94 2.06 -13.81
N ARG A 32 -1.98 2.35 -12.95
CA ARG A 32 -0.55 2.05 -13.15
C ARG A 32 -0.09 0.78 -12.42
N THR A 33 -1.03 -0.05 -11.98
CA THR A 33 -0.68 -1.30 -11.31
C THR A 33 -0.07 -2.27 -12.32
N ALA A 34 1.13 -2.77 -12.01
CA ALA A 34 1.78 -3.81 -12.80
C ALA A 34 0.92 -5.07 -12.80
N ALA A 35 0.52 -5.53 -13.96
CA ALA A 35 -0.38 -6.67 -14.14
C ALA A 35 0.26 -7.82 -14.89
N THR A 36 1.28 -7.55 -15.71
CA THR A 36 2.00 -8.60 -16.42
C THR A 36 3.14 -9.15 -15.57
N ARG A 37 3.54 -10.39 -15.86
CA ARG A 37 4.68 -11.02 -15.21
C ARG A 37 5.96 -10.18 -15.35
N GLU A 38 6.18 -9.62 -16.55
CA GLU A 38 7.34 -8.77 -16.83
C GLU A 38 7.35 -7.50 -15.99
N ASP A 39 6.23 -6.76 -15.96
CA ASP A 39 6.11 -5.53 -15.19
C ASP A 39 6.27 -5.77 -13.69
N VAL A 40 5.70 -6.87 -13.17
CA VAL A 40 5.84 -7.25 -11.75
C VAL A 40 7.30 -7.57 -11.42
N LEU A 41 8.00 -8.30 -12.29
CA LEU A 41 9.44 -8.57 -12.10
C LEU A 41 10.27 -7.31 -12.10
N GLU A 42 10.00 -6.35 -12.98
CA GLU A 42 10.67 -5.06 -13.00
C GLU A 42 10.48 -4.30 -11.68
N GLU A 43 9.27 -4.29 -11.13
CA GLU A 43 9.00 -3.68 -9.83
C GLU A 43 9.75 -4.38 -8.69
N ILE A 44 9.80 -5.70 -8.71
CA ILE A 44 10.54 -6.49 -7.71
C ILE A 44 12.04 -6.15 -7.78
N GLU A 45 12.61 -6.14 -8.97
CA GLU A 45 14.02 -5.81 -9.18
C GLU A 45 14.33 -4.39 -8.72
N ARG A 46 13.49 -3.42 -9.05
CA ARG A 46 13.63 -2.05 -8.59
C ARG A 46 13.56 -1.94 -7.07
N SER A 47 12.63 -2.64 -6.45
CA SER A 47 12.48 -2.68 -4.99
C SER A 47 13.75 -3.19 -4.29
N LEU A 48 14.43 -4.16 -4.89
CA LEU A 48 15.68 -4.71 -4.34
C LEU A 48 16.88 -3.80 -4.62
N ALA A 49 16.89 -3.11 -5.77
CA ALA A 49 17.99 -2.24 -6.17
C ALA A 49 17.95 -0.84 -5.52
N GLU A 50 16.75 -0.33 -5.25
CA GLU A 50 16.53 1.03 -4.71
C GLU A 50 15.74 0.96 -3.37
N PRO A 51 16.27 0.30 -2.33
CA PRO A 51 15.48 -0.03 -1.13
C PRO A 51 14.95 1.17 -0.36
N ASP A 52 15.62 2.32 -0.46
CA ASP A 52 15.22 3.54 0.24
C ASP A 52 14.27 4.43 -0.59
N ALA A 53 14.11 4.13 -1.86
CA ALA A 53 13.34 4.98 -2.79
C ALA A 53 12.07 4.30 -3.32
N PHE A 54 12.06 2.98 -3.36
CA PHE A 54 10.97 2.20 -3.92
C PHE A 54 10.86 0.86 -3.19
N GLY A 55 9.65 0.43 -2.89
CA GLY A 55 9.44 -0.85 -2.22
C GLY A 55 8.22 -1.60 -2.73
N ARG A 56 8.42 -2.90 -2.93
CA ARG A 56 7.37 -3.86 -3.18
C ARG A 56 7.47 -4.94 -2.12
N PHE A 57 6.42 -5.11 -1.33
CA PHE A 57 6.40 -5.98 -0.17
C PHE A 57 5.31 -7.02 -0.27
N VAL A 58 5.57 -8.18 0.30
CA VAL A 58 4.59 -9.23 0.52
C VAL A 58 4.18 -9.23 1.99
N ILE A 59 2.88 -9.30 2.22
CA ILE A 59 2.30 -9.53 3.54
C ILE A 59 2.20 -11.04 3.72
N GLU A 60 2.81 -11.57 4.75
CA GLU A 60 2.73 -12.98 5.10
C GLU A 60 1.92 -13.20 6.38
N VAL A 61 1.18 -14.28 6.41
CA VAL A 61 0.46 -14.76 7.59
C VAL A 61 0.92 -16.18 7.84
N ASP A 62 1.57 -16.38 8.98
CA ASP A 62 2.11 -17.69 9.36
C ASP A 62 2.99 -18.30 8.24
N GLY A 63 3.79 -17.46 7.57
CA GLY A 63 4.70 -17.86 6.49
C GLY A 63 4.04 -18.02 5.12
N GLU A 64 2.74 -17.73 4.98
CA GLU A 64 2.01 -17.87 3.71
C GLU A 64 1.71 -16.48 3.11
N PRO A 65 1.98 -16.25 1.81
CA PRO A 65 1.64 -14.99 1.17
C PRO A 65 0.13 -14.71 1.22
N ALA A 66 -0.22 -13.57 1.81
CA ALA A 66 -1.61 -13.17 2.04
C ALA A 66 -1.99 -11.86 1.37
N GLY A 67 -1.02 -11.05 0.99
CA GLY A 67 -1.27 -9.77 0.37
C GLY A 67 0.01 -9.09 -0.06
N ALA A 68 -0.13 -7.85 -0.50
CA ALA A 68 0.99 -7.04 -0.95
C ALA A 68 0.75 -5.56 -0.70
N LEU A 69 1.82 -4.80 -0.62
CA LEU A 69 1.79 -3.34 -0.57
C LEU A 69 3.12 -2.78 -1.05
N GLY A 70 3.17 -1.49 -1.28
CA GLY A 70 4.37 -0.84 -1.76
C GLY A 70 4.44 0.63 -1.40
N PHE A 71 5.62 1.21 -1.63
CA PHE A 71 5.83 2.64 -1.50
C PHE A 71 6.77 3.15 -2.58
N ARG A 72 6.72 4.45 -2.80
CA ARG A 72 7.70 5.20 -3.58
C ARG A 72 7.94 6.56 -2.94
N VAL A 73 9.12 7.11 -3.15
CA VAL A 73 9.42 8.47 -2.73
C VAL A 73 8.54 9.44 -3.54
N GLN A 74 7.79 10.28 -2.84
CA GLN A 74 7.00 11.36 -3.44
C GLN A 74 7.82 12.64 -3.52
N SER A 75 8.58 12.95 -2.47
CA SER A 75 9.50 14.06 -2.41
C SER A 75 10.65 13.73 -1.48
N GLU A 76 11.84 13.58 -2.05
CA GLU A 76 13.05 13.33 -1.27
C GLU A 76 13.37 14.54 -0.38
N ARG A 77 13.31 15.73 -0.96
CA ARG A 77 13.58 16.98 -0.25
C ARG A 77 12.69 17.17 0.98
N ASN A 78 11.40 16.81 0.87
CA ASN A 78 10.42 17.01 1.93
C ASN A 78 10.21 15.77 2.80
N GLY A 79 10.95 14.68 2.55
CA GLY A 79 10.83 13.45 3.32
C GLY A 79 9.46 12.78 3.21
N ILE A 80 8.87 12.77 2.01
CA ILE A 80 7.53 12.25 1.77
C ILE A 80 7.58 10.97 0.97
N ALA A 81 6.97 9.91 1.47
CA ALA A 81 6.72 8.67 0.75
C ALA A 81 5.23 8.49 0.48
N ARG A 82 4.91 7.89 -0.66
CA ARG A 82 3.57 7.54 -1.05
C ARG A 82 3.37 6.04 -0.91
N LEU A 83 2.34 5.64 -0.17
CA LEU A 83 1.92 4.26 -0.07
C LEU A 83 0.99 3.93 -1.22
N GLU A 84 1.13 2.73 -1.76
CA GLU A 84 0.33 2.30 -2.88
C GLU A 84 0.19 0.79 -2.94
N LYS A 85 -0.77 0.32 -3.72
CA LYS A 85 -0.95 -1.09 -4.10
C LYS A 85 -1.21 -2.04 -2.94
N LEU A 86 -1.85 -1.56 -1.86
CA LEU A 86 -2.30 -2.44 -0.79
C LEU A 86 -3.43 -3.33 -1.30
N ALA A 87 -3.22 -4.61 -1.22
CA ALA A 87 -4.22 -5.61 -1.54
C ALA A 87 -4.06 -6.84 -0.63
N VAL A 88 -5.18 -7.37 -0.15
CA VAL A 88 -5.22 -8.62 0.62
C VAL A 88 -5.97 -9.66 -0.18
N ALA A 89 -5.40 -10.85 -0.31
CA ALA A 89 -6.04 -11.95 -1.00
C ALA A 89 -7.40 -12.26 -0.36
N PRO A 90 -8.48 -12.48 -1.14
CA PRO A 90 -9.84 -12.61 -0.60
C PRO A 90 -9.99 -13.63 0.53
N ARG A 91 -9.28 -14.76 0.45
CA ARG A 91 -9.32 -15.81 1.49
C ARG A 91 -8.75 -15.38 2.85
N PHE A 92 -7.98 -14.30 2.89
CA PHE A 92 -7.41 -13.76 4.13
C PHE A 92 -8.15 -12.54 4.66
N ARG A 93 -9.20 -12.06 3.98
CA ARG A 93 -9.97 -10.90 4.42
C ARG A 93 -10.74 -11.16 5.71
N GLY A 94 -11.11 -10.08 6.39
CA GLY A 94 -11.87 -10.14 7.63
C GLY A 94 -11.06 -10.43 8.89
N ARG A 95 -9.74 -10.52 8.79
CA ARG A 95 -8.83 -10.84 9.90
C ARG A 95 -7.98 -9.64 10.34
N ARG A 96 -8.32 -8.44 9.88
CA ARG A 96 -7.56 -7.18 10.11
C ARG A 96 -6.10 -7.22 9.69
N LEU A 97 -5.74 -8.07 8.75
CA LEU A 97 -4.37 -8.18 8.25
C LEU A 97 -3.86 -6.89 7.65
N ALA A 98 -4.72 -6.16 6.94
CA ALA A 98 -4.36 -4.88 6.36
C ALA A 98 -3.99 -3.85 7.43
N ASP A 99 -4.71 -3.85 8.56
CA ASP A 99 -4.42 -2.93 9.68
C ASP A 99 -3.07 -3.26 10.32
N ASP A 100 -2.78 -4.52 10.58
CA ASP A 100 -1.51 -4.96 11.14
C ASP A 100 -0.34 -4.70 10.18
N ALA A 101 -0.53 -5.00 8.90
CA ALA A 101 0.45 -4.73 7.86
C ALA A 101 0.74 -3.23 7.72
N ALA A 102 -0.30 -2.40 7.80
CA ALA A 102 -0.15 -0.94 7.73
C ALA A 102 0.70 -0.40 8.88
N ARG A 103 0.49 -0.89 10.10
CA ARG A 103 1.29 -0.48 11.27
C ARG A 103 2.76 -0.87 11.12
N LEU A 104 3.03 -2.09 10.69
CA LEU A 104 4.39 -2.54 10.43
C LEU A 104 5.06 -1.68 9.35
N PHE A 105 4.32 -1.36 8.30
CA PHE A 105 4.83 -0.57 7.19
C PHE A 105 5.07 0.89 7.57
N GLN A 106 4.20 1.49 8.37
CA GLN A 106 4.39 2.83 8.91
C GLN A 106 5.68 2.91 9.73
N ARG A 107 5.94 1.94 10.60
CA ARG A 107 7.18 1.88 11.38
C ARG A 107 8.41 1.77 10.48
N LEU A 108 8.37 0.88 9.50
CA LEU A 108 9.47 0.74 8.54
C LEU A 108 9.77 2.07 7.86
N LEU A 109 8.76 2.75 7.33
CA LEU A 109 8.95 3.96 6.55
C LEU A 109 9.30 5.18 7.40
N LEU A 110 8.61 5.37 8.53
CA LEU A 110 8.79 6.55 9.39
C LEU A 110 9.98 6.41 10.34
N GLU A 111 10.16 5.23 10.97
CA GLU A 111 11.20 5.03 11.98
C GLU A 111 12.52 4.54 11.37
N GLU A 112 12.50 3.56 10.47
CA GLU A 112 13.71 2.97 9.91
C GLU A 112 14.24 3.72 8.69
N LEU A 113 13.39 4.06 7.72
CA LEU A 113 13.79 4.80 6.52
C LEU A 113 13.78 6.33 6.72
N GLY A 114 13.18 6.81 7.82
CA GLY A 114 13.27 8.21 8.23
C GLY A 114 12.40 9.20 7.45
N PHE A 115 11.34 8.75 6.79
CA PHE A 115 10.38 9.66 6.17
C PHE A 115 9.66 10.47 7.24
N HIS A 116 9.37 11.73 6.95
CA HIS A 116 8.62 12.61 7.83
C HIS A 116 7.11 12.45 7.66
N ARG A 117 6.67 12.12 6.45
CA ARG A 117 5.25 12.07 6.06
C ARG A 117 4.98 10.94 5.10
N LEU A 118 3.90 10.22 5.34
CA LEU A 118 3.38 9.22 4.41
C LEU A 118 2.05 9.71 3.85
N GLU A 119 1.89 9.58 2.55
CA GLU A 119 0.65 9.94 1.84
C GLU A 119 0.04 8.70 1.20
N MET A 120 -1.27 8.69 1.07
CA MET A 120 -1.96 7.76 0.19
C MET A 120 -3.23 8.38 -0.37
N GLU A 121 -3.64 7.88 -1.51
CA GLU A 121 -4.81 8.34 -2.23
C GLU A 121 -5.72 7.14 -2.49
N VAL A 122 -6.99 7.28 -2.15
CA VAL A 122 -7.99 6.21 -2.20
C VAL A 122 -9.14 6.64 -3.09
N TYR A 123 -9.64 5.78 -3.97
CA TYR A 123 -10.86 6.09 -4.73
C TYR A 123 -12.01 6.37 -3.77
N GLY A 124 -12.77 7.43 -4.03
CA GLY A 124 -13.87 7.86 -3.16
C GLY A 124 -14.96 6.83 -2.98
N PHE A 125 -15.16 5.94 -3.96
CA PHE A 125 -16.13 4.85 -3.87
C PHE A 125 -15.64 3.65 -3.03
N ASN A 126 -14.34 3.61 -2.72
CA ASN A 126 -13.75 2.52 -1.95
C ASN A 126 -13.89 2.78 -0.44
N GLU A 127 -15.09 2.58 0.09
CA GLU A 127 -15.40 2.83 1.51
C GLU A 127 -14.55 1.96 2.45
N ARG A 128 -14.26 0.73 2.05
CA ARG A 128 -13.42 -0.19 2.83
C ARG A 128 -12.01 0.35 3.01
N ALA A 129 -11.41 0.86 1.94
CA ALA A 129 -10.06 1.44 2.01
C ALA A 129 -10.03 2.75 2.80
N CYS A 130 -11.07 3.59 2.68
CA CYS A 130 -11.20 4.80 3.48
C CYS A 130 -11.27 4.47 4.98
N ALA A 131 -12.12 3.51 5.35
CA ALA A 131 -12.24 3.06 6.74
C ALA A 131 -10.93 2.44 7.26
N HIS A 132 -10.24 1.66 6.43
CA HIS A 132 -8.92 1.11 6.76
C HIS A 132 -7.89 2.21 7.02
N ALA A 133 -7.83 3.23 6.17
CA ALA A 133 -6.92 4.35 6.33
C ALA A 133 -7.11 5.04 7.70
N GLU A 134 -8.36 5.33 8.03
CA GLU A 134 -8.72 5.98 9.30
C GLU A 134 -8.38 5.11 10.53
N ARG A 135 -8.68 3.80 10.47
CA ARG A 135 -8.29 2.86 11.54
C ARG A 135 -6.79 2.74 11.71
N SER A 136 -6.05 2.91 10.62
CA SER A 136 -4.57 2.83 10.61
C SER A 136 -3.88 4.13 11.03
N GLY A 137 -4.65 5.13 11.45
CA GLY A 137 -4.11 6.40 11.96
C GLY A 137 -3.91 7.50 10.92
N PHE A 138 -4.25 7.24 9.64
CA PHE A 138 -4.19 8.27 8.62
C PHE A 138 -5.28 9.32 8.82
N ILE A 139 -4.91 10.57 8.61
CA ILE A 139 -5.83 11.71 8.69
C ILE A 139 -6.26 12.09 7.27
N ARG A 140 -7.55 12.26 7.09
CA ARG A 140 -8.11 12.75 5.82
C ARG A 140 -7.77 14.22 5.63
N GLU A 141 -7.13 14.55 4.50
CA GLU A 141 -6.71 15.92 4.19
C GLU A 141 -7.51 16.56 3.06
N GLY A 142 -8.22 15.80 2.29
CA GLY A 142 -9.04 16.38 1.24
C GLY A 142 -9.65 15.38 0.28
N ARG A 143 -10.44 15.95 -0.64
CA ARG A 143 -11.09 15.24 -1.73
C ARG A 143 -10.70 15.89 -3.06
N LYS A 144 -10.22 15.11 -4.00
CA LYS A 144 -10.03 15.52 -5.39
C LYS A 144 -11.27 15.11 -6.16
N ARG A 145 -12.08 16.08 -6.52
CA ARG A 145 -13.32 15.82 -7.25
C ARG A 145 -13.03 15.42 -8.69
N LYS A 146 -13.58 14.29 -9.13
CA LYS A 146 -13.48 13.78 -10.51
C LYS A 146 -12.04 13.74 -11.04
N ALA A 147 -11.12 13.32 -10.18
CA ALA A 147 -9.68 13.33 -10.46
C ALA A 147 -9.21 12.14 -11.29
N HIS A 148 -9.98 11.06 -11.33
CA HIS A 148 -9.63 9.85 -12.06
C HIS A 148 -10.77 9.40 -12.97
N ARG A 149 -10.39 8.79 -14.09
CA ARG A 149 -11.35 8.11 -14.96
C ARG A 149 -11.22 6.61 -14.73
N LYS A 150 -12.34 5.98 -14.37
CA LYS A 150 -12.39 4.55 -14.13
C LYS A 150 -13.67 3.97 -14.74
N ASP A 151 -13.49 2.95 -15.59
CA ASP A 151 -14.59 2.27 -16.28
C ASP A 151 -15.53 3.25 -17.03
N GLY A 152 -14.93 4.26 -17.64
CA GLY A 152 -15.66 5.27 -18.41
C GLY A 152 -16.28 6.40 -17.58
N GLU A 153 -16.19 6.36 -16.27
CA GLU A 153 -16.74 7.37 -15.37
C GLU A 153 -15.65 8.18 -14.67
N TRP A 154 -15.96 9.43 -14.34
CA TRP A 154 -15.11 10.27 -13.51
C TRP A 154 -15.39 9.99 -12.04
N VAL A 155 -14.34 9.66 -11.29
CA VAL A 155 -14.44 9.33 -9.87
C VAL A 155 -13.55 10.25 -9.03
N ASP A 156 -14.00 10.49 -7.79
CA ASP A 156 -13.24 11.25 -6.81
C ASP A 156 -12.14 10.38 -6.20
N SER A 157 -11.14 11.04 -5.64
CA SER A 157 -10.19 10.40 -4.74
C SER A 157 -10.09 11.16 -3.42
N ILE A 158 -9.74 10.42 -2.36
CA ILE A 158 -9.57 10.96 -1.01
C ILE A 158 -8.09 10.93 -0.67
N LEU A 159 -7.59 12.05 -0.17
CA LEU A 159 -6.21 12.18 0.29
C LEU A 159 -6.12 11.89 1.77
N TYR A 160 -5.19 11.03 2.13
CA TYR A 160 -4.84 10.67 3.50
C TYR A 160 -3.35 10.85 3.75
N ALA A 161 -3.00 11.25 4.96
CA ALA A 161 -1.61 11.35 5.38
C ALA A 161 -1.42 10.98 6.85
N ILE A 162 -0.22 10.53 7.18
CA ILE A 162 0.24 10.34 8.54
C ILE A 162 1.65 10.92 8.68
N LEU A 163 1.92 11.57 9.81
CA LEU A 163 3.22 12.14 10.13
C LEU A 163 3.98 11.25 11.11
N ALA A 164 5.31 11.34 11.10
CA ALA A 164 6.15 10.61 12.06
C ALA A 164 5.77 10.94 13.51
N GLU A 165 5.43 12.20 13.81
CA GLU A 165 4.99 12.64 15.13
C GLU A 165 3.66 12.02 15.59
N ASP A 166 2.82 11.57 14.65
CA ASP A 166 1.54 10.92 14.98
C ASP A 166 1.75 9.54 15.60
N LEU A 167 2.85 8.85 15.30
CA LEU A 167 3.18 7.54 15.90
C LEU A 167 3.60 7.66 17.37
N VAL A 168 4.23 8.75 17.76
CA VAL A 168 4.74 8.95 19.13
C VAL A 168 3.60 9.14 20.13
N SER A 169 2.44 9.62 19.66
CA SER A 169 1.27 9.87 20.53
C SER A 169 0.51 8.59 20.91
N GLU A 170 0.75 7.46 20.24
CA GLU A 170 0.11 6.17 20.57
C GLU A 170 0.87 5.36 21.63
N ASP A 171 2.16 5.65 21.84
CA ASP A 171 3.03 4.95 22.80
C ASP A 171 3.14 5.68 24.15
N GLY A 172 2.35 6.73 24.35
CA GLY A 172 2.34 7.54 25.55
C GLY A 172 1.22 7.22 26.52
#